data_dfeaf9a48feba17023b0530b230be176
#
_entry.id   dfeaf9a48feba17023b0530b230be176
#
_cell.length_a   1.000
_cell.length_b   1.000
_cell.length_c   1.000
_cell.angle_alpha   90.00
_cell.angle_beta   90.00
_cell.angle_gamma   90.00
#
_symmetry.space_group_name_H-M   'P 1'
#
loop_
_entity.id
_entity.type
_entity.pdbx_description
1 polymer ?
#
loop_
_entity_poly.entity_id
_entity_poly.type
_entity_poly.pdbx_seq_one_letter_code
_entity_poly.pdbx_strand_id
1 'polypeptide(L)'
;MVPERLESLEDKELTAFLAPQTFLAVEKQSFSLPNGECRVWGKAPFFIKLVLPPVTNRGVINTRFLQKRIMKMAIYQGLEVIIDWLEFTVMDTSLKDVIDRILNLPFTEFTPLEKGRFGYQNQLKWKGGHVFIMFTAIGEDITEDVRIKESTGVHVMITGQGCKEYSVDHSLQALLWRLSAQVRANFSRIDLAIDDYESKIINYDRIHRSAVAGNFTSRWSKWDEINSRQSSTGEFLGRTMYFGSQASDLFCRIYDKTLERKVNSEQTEIPKAWTRLELVYRKDRAKKLVEHVVKGEKPLGHVLRGTLRRYLRFLLPSTDQNKSRWPTANWWNLLLSNVEELQLTIKKEPKSIEDMTAWVDRQISPTIAAIMKAQEGDMSWLRKIILKGSTRLTQKHLDAISMYKGSVVYD
;
A
#
# COMPACT_ATOMS: atom_id res chain seq x y z
N MET A 1 39.46 8.68 22.80
CA MET A 1 38.13 8.26 23.30
C MET A 1 37.18 9.45 23.15
N VAL A 2 36.33 9.45 22.17
CA VAL A 2 35.19 10.40 22.05
C VAL A 2 34.12 9.89 22.99
N PRO A 3 33.57 10.69 23.90
CA PRO A 3 32.57 10.20 24.83
C PRO A 3 31.31 9.77 24.07
N GLU A 4 30.81 8.57 24.32
CA GLU A 4 29.56 8.00 23.79
C GLU A 4 28.34 8.94 23.89
N ARG A 5 28.40 9.91 24.80
CA ARG A 5 27.37 10.92 25.05
C ARG A 5 27.16 11.93 23.92
N LEU A 6 28.14 12.18 23.07
CA LEU A 6 28.02 13.12 21.94
C LEU A 6 27.34 12.48 20.72
N GLU A 7 27.53 11.18 20.47
CA GLU A 7 26.85 10.45 19.40
C GLU A 7 25.34 10.33 19.65
N SER A 8 24.92 10.18 20.93
CA SER A 8 23.51 10.02 21.29
C SER A 8 22.70 11.33 21.22
N LEU A 9 23.35 12.48 21.39
CA LEU A 9 22.73 13.81 21.29
C LEU A 9 22.50 14.20 19.82
N GLU A 10 23.50 13.96 18.95
CA GLU A 10 23.38 14.25 17.52
C GLU A 10 22.31 13.39 16.83
N ASP A 11 22.16 12.13 17.24
CA ASP A 11 21.12 11.25 16.70
C ASP A 11 19.70 11.64 17.14
N LYS A 12 19.53 12.14 18.35
CA LYS A 12 18.24 12.64 18.84
C LYS A 12 17.81 13.94 18.15
N GLU A 13 18.72 14.89 17.96
CA GLU A 13 18.44 16.14 17.26
C GLU A 13 18.13 15.93 15.78
N LEU A 14 18.85 15.02 15.11
CA LEU A 14 18.58 14.68 13.71
C LEU A 14 17.29 13.88 13.54
N THR A 15 16.95 13.02 14.49
CA THR A 15 15.69 12.25 14.47
C THR A 15 14.50 13.16 14.72
N ALA A 16 14.62 14.15 15.60
CA ALA A 16 13.58 15.16 15.82
C ALA A 16 13.40 16.09 14.61
N PHE A 17 14.48 16.37 13.87
CA PHE A 17 14.42 17.21 12.65
C PHE A 17 13.83 16.45 11.44
N LEU A 18 13.90 15.12 11.43
CA LEU A 18 13.33 14.26 10.38
C LEU A 18 11.90 13.81 10.69
N ALA A 19 11.32 14.23 11.80
CA ALA A 19 9.92 14.00 12.10
C ALA A 19 9.01 14.83 11.16
N PRO A 20 7.88 14.29 10.69
CA PRO A 20 7.05 14.90 9.66
C PRO A 20 6.36 16.23 10.03
N GLN A 21 6.59 16.76 11.22
CA GLN A 21 5.84 17.91 11.76
C GLN A 21 6.42 19.30 11.47
N THR A 22 7.55 19.41 10.79
CA THR A 22 8.17 20.72 10.51
C THR A 22 8.23 21.03 9.02
N PHE A 23 7.06 21.15 8.37
CA PHE A 23 6.96 21.87 7.11
C PHE A 23 6.50 23.30 7.39
N LEU A 24 7.43 24.20 7.58
CA LEU A 24 7.20 25.64 7.58
C LEU A 24 7.96 26.27 6.42
N ALA A 25 7.34 27.32 5.87
CA ALA A 25 7.72 28.09 4.68
C ALA A 25 9.24 28.33 4.54
N VAL A 26 9.71 28.18 3.31
CA VAL A 26 11.11 28.32 2.95
C VAL A 26 11.38 29.72 2.44
N GLU A 27 12.21 30.48 3.17
CA GLU A 27 12.87 31.67 2.63
C GLU A 27 14.19 31.28 1.96
N LYS A 28 14.47 31.91 0.82
CA LYS A 28 15.75 31.77 0.11
C LYS A 28 16.88 32.41 0.92
N GLN A 29 17.76 31.60 1.50
CA GLN A 29 19.00 32.09 2.08
C GLN A 29 20.20 31.33 1.48
N SER A 30 21.24 32.06 1.11
CA SER A 30 22.52 31.55 0.67
C SER A 30 23.41 31.25 1.90
N PHE A 31 24.13 30.15 1.85
CA PHE A 31 25.11 29.78 2.89
C PHE A 31 26.50 29.80 2.28
N SER A 32 27.44 30.44 2.96
CA SER A 32 28.87 30.36 2.70
C SER A 32 29.52 29.43 3.72
N LEU A 33 30.28 28.45 3.24
CA LEU A 33 31.15 27.62 4.07
C LEU A 33 32.56 28.27 4.15
N PRO A 34 33.34 27.95 5.19
CA PRO A 34 34.65 28.60 5.42
C PRO A 34 35.69 28.49 4.30
N ASN A 35 35.43 27.66 3.26
CA ASN A 35 36.38 27.38 2.16
C ASN A 35 35.75 27.47 0.76
N GLY A 36 34.66 28.22 0.55
CA GLY A 36 34.13 28.44 -0.78
C GLY A 36 32.58 28.46 -0.89
N GLU A 37 32.07 29.17 -1.87
CA GLU A 37 30.63 29.25 -2.18
C GLU A 37 30.13 27.98 -2.83
N CYS A 38 29.12 27.34 -2.25
CA CYS A 38 28.35 26.27 -2.90
C CYS A 38 27.07 26.87 -3.49
N ARG A 39 26.97 27.02 -4.82
CA ARG A 39 25.72 27.37 -5.52
C ARG A 39 24.98 26.10 -5.90
N VAL A 40 23.78 25.93 -5.35
CA VAL A 40 22.88 24.85 -5.77
C VAL A 40 21.90 25.43 -6.79
N TRP A 41 22.00 24.97 -8.03
CA TRP A 41 21.05 25.26 -9.09
C TRP A 41 20.04 24.10 -9.20
N GLY A 42 18.77 24.40 -9.09
CA GLY A 42 17.70 23.44 -9.37
C GLY A 42 16.33 23.96 -8.98
N LYS A 43 15.38 23.92 -9.90
CA LYS A 43 13.95 24.13 -9.63
C LYS A 43 13.41 22.87 -8.96
N ALA A 44 13.47 22.81 -7.63
CA ALA A 44 12.74 21.80 -6.85
C ALA A 44 12.02 22.52 -5.68
N PRO A 45 10.78 22.12 -5.34
CA PRO A 45 9.93 22.85 -4.40
C PRO A 45 10.30 22.67 -2.92
N PHE A 46 11.39 22.02 -2.57
CA PHE A 46 11.75 21.78 -1.17
C PHE A 46 13.23 22.03 -0.90
N PHE A 47 13.51 22.94 0.02
CA PHE A 47 14.84 23.18 0.57
C PHE A 47 14.89 22.67 2.02
N ILE A 48 15.92 21.91 2.35
CA ILE A 48 16.21 21.53 3.73
C ILE A 48 17.22 22.54 4.28
N LYS A 49 16.85 23.29 5.32
CA LYS A 49 17.76 24.16 6.06
C LYS A 49 18.54 23.30 7.04
N LEU A 50 19.80 23.03 6.75
CA LEU A 50 20.70 22.37 7.71
C LEU A 50 21.25 23.46 8.65
N VAL A 51 20.79 23.50 9.88
CA VAL A 51 21.38 24.32 10.94
C VAL A 51 22.46 23.47 11.59
N LEU A 52 23.71 23.78 11.30
CA LEU A 52 24.82 23.16 12.03
C LEU A 52 25.00 23.89 13.37
N PRO A 53 25.22 23.18 14.48
CA PRO A 53 25.53 23.82 15.74
C PRO A 53 26.84 24.63 15.64
N PRO A 54 27.00 25.70 16.40
CA PRO A 54 28.21 26.50 16.36
C PRO A 54 29.44 25.66 16.70
N VAL A 55 30.45 25.76 15.85
CA VAL A 55 31.71 25.01 16.00
C VAL A 55 32.40 25.54 17.25
N THR A 56 32.39 24.76 18.34
CA THR A 56 33.24 25.02 19.48
C THR A 56 34.63 24.43 19.20
N ASN A 57 35.67 25.15 19.55
CA ASN A 57 37.10 24.85 19.25
C ASN A 57 37.67 23.54 19.87
N ARG A 58 36.84 22.55 20.17
CA ARG A 58 37.27 21.27 20.75
C ARG A 58 36.52 20.12 20.09
N GLY A 59 36.97 19.71 18.92
CA GLY A 59 36.55 18.45 18.31
C GLY A 59 36.78 18.46 16.81
N VAL A 60 37.67 17.61 16.34
CA VAL A 60 37.80 17.31 14.90
C VAL A 60 36.55 16.53 14.48
N ILE A 61 35.58 17.20 13.88
CA ILE A 61 34.43 16.54 13.28
C ILE A 61 34.98 15.62 12.20
N ASN A 62 34.64 14.33 12.27
CA ASN A 62 35.05 13.36 11.27
C ASN A 62 34.30 13.69 9.95
N THR A 63 34.92 14.53 9.12
CA THR A 63 34.37 15.01 7.84
C THR A 63 34.00 13.85 6.90
N ARG A 64 34.69 12.70 7.00
CA ARG A 64 34.31 11.48 6.23
C ARG A 64 32.95 10.88 6.66
N PHE A 65 32.66 10.98 7.97
CA PHE A 65 31.35 10.51 8.48
C PHE A 65 30.21 11.44 8.06
N LEU A 66 30.42 12.75 8.17
CA LEU A 66 29.49 13.76 7.68
C LEU A 66 29.30 13.67 6.15
N GLN A 67 30.38 13.53 5.38
CA GLN A 67 30.29 13.34 3.93
C GLN A 67 29.55 12.06 3.56
N LYS A 68 29.79 10.93 4.24
CA LYS A 68 29.00 9.70 4.04
C LYS A 68 27.54 9.89 4.38
N ARG A 69 27.23 10.67 5.41
CA ARG A 69 25.85 10.94 5.86
C ARG A 69 25.12 11.91 4.93
N ILE A 70 25.78 12.99 4.47
CA ILE A 70 25.29 13.92 3.46
C ILE A 70 25.08 13.20 2.12
N MET A 71 26.03 12.34 1.72
CA MET A 71 25.91 11.54 0.51
C MET A 71 24.76 10.52 0.61
N LYS A 72 24.55 9.94 1.79
CA LYS A 72 23.40 9.07 2.09
C LYS A 72 22.08 9.83 2.02
N MET A 73 22.00 11.06 2.55
CA MET A 73 20.83 11.94 2.44
C MET A 73 20.58 12.40 0.99
N ALA A 74 21.63 12.75 0.24
CA ALA A 74 21.51 13.14 -1.16
C ALA A 74 20.98 11.99 -2.05
N ILE A 75 21.32 10.74 -1.73
CA ILE A 75 20.79 9.54 -2.43
C ILE A 75 19.28 9.37 -2.17
N TYR A 76 18.76 9.82 -1.02
CA TYR A 76 17.33 9.78 -0.71
C TYR A 76 16.50 10.86 -1.40
N GLN A 77 17.10 11.92 -1.94
CA GLN A 77 16.39 13.03 -2.59
C GLN A 77 15.68 12.63 -3.89
N GLY A 78 15.97 11.46 -4.46
CA GLY A 78 15.31 10.94 -5.66
C GLY A 78 14.23 9.89 -5.42
N LEU A 79 13.97 9.48 -4.16
CA LEU A 79 12.96 8.47 -3.83
C LEU A 79 11.74 9.12 -3.17
N GLU A 80 10.58 8.89 -3.75
CA GLU A 80 9.29 9.31 -3.19
C GLU A 80 8.43 8.11 -2.82
N VAL A 81 7.80 8.15 -1.64
CA VAL A 81 6.87 7.10 -1.18
C VAL A 81 5.46 7.66 -1.16
N ILE A 82 4.56 7.00 -1.89
CA ILE A 82 3.17 7.44 -2.05
C ILE A 82 2.18 6.29 -1.82
N ILE A 83 0.93 6.66 -1.54
CA ILE A 83 -0.23 5.78 -1.70
C ILE A 83 -0.69 5.94 -3.15
N ASP A 84 -0.61 4.86 -3.93
CA ASP A 84 -0.95 4.87 -5.36
C ASP A 84 -2.32 4.24 -5.66
N TRP A 85 -2.98 3.67 -4.67
CA TRP A 85 -4.34 3.14 -4.75
C TRP A 85 -4.92 2.95 -3.36
N LEU A 86 -6.20 3.29 -3.18
CA LEU A 86 -6.92 3.07 -1.94
C LEU A 86 -8.35 2.63 -2.21
N GLU A 87 -8.73 1.46 -1.69
CA GLU A 87 -10.11 0.96 -1.70
C GLU A 87 -10.54 0.56 -0.30
N PHE A 88 -11.73 0.99 0.08
CA PHE A 88 -12.34 0.66 1.36
C PHE A 88 -13.86 0.63 1.29
N THR A 89 -14.48 -0.05 2.25
CA THR A 89 -15.94 -0.07 2.43
C THR A 89 -16.25 0.34 3.85
N VAL A 90 -17.22 1.22 4.05
CA VAL A 90 -17.75 1.57 5.35
C VAL A 90 -19.18 1.03 5.45
N MET A 91 -19.41 0.23 6.48
CA MET A 91 -20.74 -0.33 6.77
C MET A 91 -21.47 0.57 7.76
N ASP A 92 -22.80 0.47 7.80
CA ASP A 92 -23.68 1.21 8.72
C ASP A 92 -23.39 2.72 8.73
N THR A 93 -23.32 3.30 7.54
CA THR A 93 -23.00 4.71 7.34
C THR A 93 -23.93 5.30 6.28
N SER A 94 -24.11 6.61 6.28
CA SER A 94 -24.80 7.33 5.21
C SER A 94 -23.82 7.70 4.09
N LEU A 95 -24.36 7.94 2.88
CA LEU A 95 -23.56 8.45 1.77
C LEU A 95 -22.94 9.82 2.14
N LYS A 96 -23.72 10.67 2.79
CA LYS A 96 -23.30 11.99 3.27
C LYS A 96 -22.11 11.89 4.23
N ASP A 97 -22.16 11.00 5.22
CA ASP A 97 -21.06 10.85 6.18
C ASP A 97 -19.76 10.40 5.50
N VAL A 98 -19.86 9.50 4.49
CA VAL A 98 -18.66 9.08 3.73
C VAL A 98 -18.08 10.24 2.93
N ILE A 99 -18.91 11.02 2.27
CA ILE A 99 -18.45 12.14 1.44
C ILE A 99 -17.93 13.28 2.30
N ASP A 100 -18.74 13.80 3.22
CA ASP A 100 -18.44 15.03 3.96
C ASP A 100 -17.41 14.79 5.06
N ARG A 101 -17.58 13.72 5.87
CA ARG A 101 -16.75 13.52 7.07
C ARG A 101 -15.52 12.66 6.81
N ILE A 102 -15.67 11.60 6.00
CA ILE A 102 -14.55 10.68 5.74
C ILE A 102 -13.67 11.23 4.62
N LEU A 103 -14.24 11.47 3.43
CA LEU A 103 -13.48 12.01 2.31
C LEU A 103 -13.19 13.51 2.46
N ASN A 104 -14.01 14.25 3.23
CA ASN A 104 -13.94 15.69 3.39
C ASN A 104 -14.07 16.41 2.05
N LEU A 105 -15.04 15.99 1.24
CA LEU A 105 -15.33 16.52 -0.09
C LEU A 105 -16.78 17.00 -0.13
N PRO A 106 -17.12 18.05 -0.90
CA PRO A 106 -18.51 18.48 -1.05
C PRO A 106 -19.29 17.53 -1.96
N PHE A 107 -20.50 17.16 -1.57
CA PHE A 107 -21.38 16.30 -2.36
C PHE A 107 -21.64 16.84 -3.79
N THR A 108 -21.70 18.17 -3.92
CA THR A 108 -21.92 18.87 -5.20
C THR A 108 -20.83 18.63 -6.25
N GLU A 109 -19.67 18.12 -5.87
CA GLU A 109 -18.58 17.77 -6.79
C GLU A 109 -18.69 16.36 -7.36
N PHE A 110 -19.74 15.61 -6.97
CA PHE A 110 -19.97 14.26 -7.44
C PHE A 110 -21.07 14.21 -8.50
N THR A 111 -20.85 13.43 -9.55
CA THR A 111 -21.81 13.13 -10.63
C THR A 111 -22.19 11.66 -10.61
N PRO A 112 -23.50 11.33 -10.70
CA PRO A 112 -23.93 9.96 -10.81
C PRO A 112 -23.52 9.36 -12.17
N LEU A 113 -23.20 8.07 -12.18
CA LEU A 113 -22.94 7.27 -13.37
C LEU A 113 -24.11 6.28 -13.60
N GLU A 114 -24.36 5.95 -14.85
CA GLU A 114 -25.48 5.09 -15.25
C GLU A 114 -25.43 3.67 -14.64
N LYS A 115 -24.23 3.16 -14.37
CA LYS A 115 -24.04 1.79 -13.89
C LYS A 115 -23.10 1.75 -12.69
N GLY A 116 -23.50 0.96 -11.68
CA GLY A 116 -22.62 0.61 -10.56
C GLY A 116 -21.55 -0.42 -10.97
N ARG A 117 -20.61 -0.69 -10.05
CA ARG A 117 -19.51 -1.67 -10.19
C ARG A 117 -19.49 -2.59 -8.98
N PHE A 118 -18.81 -3.72 -9.09
CA PHE A 118 -18.56 -4.67 -8.00
C PHE A 118 -19.85 -5.20 -7.32
N GLY A 119 -20.98 -5.27 -8.09
CA GLY A 119 -22.27 -5.70 -7.56
C GLY A 119 -23.09 -4.60 -6.89
N TYR A 120 -22.59 -3.37 -6.81
CA TYR A 120 -23.37 -2.21 -6.41
C TYR A 120 -24.23 -1.69 -7.56
N GLN A 121 -25.42 -1.18 -7.25
CA GLN A 121 -26.35 -0.68 -8.27
C GLN A 121 -26.01 0.76 -8.69
N ASN A 122 -25.52 1.57 -7.77
CA ASN A 122 -25.27 2.99 -7.97
C ASN A 122 -23.79 3.31 -7.87
N GLN A 123 -23.37 4.35 -8.59
CA GLN A 123 -22.01 4.85 -8.55
C GLN A 123 -21.99 6.37 -8.72
N LEU A 124 -21.20 7.03 -7.90
CA LEU A 124 -20.83 8.44 -8.06
C LEU A 124 -19.38 8.55 -8.49
N LYS A 125 -19.07 9.60 -9.24
CA LYS A 125 -17.73 9.96 -9.69
C LYS A 125 -17.41 11.38 -9.27
N TRP A 126 -16.27 11.59 -8.60
CA TRP A 126 -15.80 12.93 -8.25
C TRP A 126 -15.33 13.70 -9.49
N LYS A 127 -15.33 15.03 -9.43
CA LYS A 127 -15.02 15.96 -10.56
C LYS A 127 -13.81 15.56 -11.42
N GLY A 128 -12.71 15.13 -10.80
CA GLY A 128 -11.50 14.65 -11.51
C GLY A 128 -11.69 13.34 -12.26
N GLY A 129 -12.71 12.57 -11.92
CA GLY A 129 -13.05 11.31 -12.60
C GLY A 129 -12.29 10.08 -12.12
N HIS A 130 -11.53 10.15 -11.03
CA HIS A 130 -10.66 9.07 -10.56
C HIS A 130 -10.92 8.65 -9.11
N VAL A 131 -11.89 9.28 -8.43
CA VAL A 131 -12.46 8.85 -7.16
C VAL A 131 -13.90 8.41 -7.40
N PHE A 132 -14.23 7.18 -7.01
CA PHE A 132 -15.54 6.56 -7.24
C PHE A 132 -16.13 6.11 -5.91
N ILE A 133 -17.43 6.32 -5.75
CA ILE A 133 -18.21 5.87 -4.61
C ILE A 133 -19.30 4.95 -5.13
N MET A 134 -19.34 3.72 -4.65
CA MET A 134 -20.32 2.69 -5.05
C MET A 134 -21.17 2.30 -3.85
N PHE A 135 -22.48 2.21 -4.09
CA PHE A 135 -23.47 1.88 -3.09
C PHE A 135 -24.72 1.28 -3.74
N THR A 136 -25.61 0.75 -2.93
CA THR A 136 -26.95 0.34 -3.40
C THR A 136 -27.98 1.17 -2.65
N ALA A 137 -28.65 2.05 -3.39
CA ALA A 137 -29.70 2.90 -2.85
C ALA A 137 -30.99 2.11 -2.58
N ILE A 138 -31.78 2.59 -1.62
CA ILE A 138 -33.17 2.18 -1.42
C ILE A 138 -34.02 3.36 -1.88
N GLY A 139 -34.61 3.24 -3.07
CA GLY A 139 -35.35 4.30 -3.77
C GLY A 139 -34.66 4.71 -5.07
N GLU A 140 -35.28 5.62 -5.81
CA GLU A 140 -34.85 6.00 -7.18
C GLU A 140 -33.97 7.27 -7.17
N ASP A 141 -34.19 8.21 -6.23
CA ASP A 141 -33.51 9.48 -6.19
C ASP A 141 -32.17 9.38 -5.46
N ILE A 142 -31.09 9.75 -6.14
CA ILE A 142 -29.74 9.79 -5.57
C ILE A 142 -29.47 11.21 -5.05
N THR A 143 -29.78 11.42 -3.77
CA THR A 143 -29.46 12.64 -3.02
C THR A 143 -28.41 12.35 -1.95
N GLU A 144 -27.89 13.38 -1.28
CA GLU A 144 -26.95 13.20 -0.17
C GLU A 144 -27.54 12.39 1.02
N ASP A 145 -28.88 12.47 1.20
CA ASP A 145 -29.61 11.77 2.27
C ASP A 145 -30.20 10.42 1.83
N VAL A 146 -29.79 9.91 0.65
CA VAL A 146 -30.27 8.62 0.14
C VAL A 146 -30.02 7.49 1.12
N ARG A 147 -31.04 6.64 1.35
CA ARG A 147 -30.89 5.46 2.19
C ARG A 147 -30.05 4.41 1.46
N ILE A 148 -29.04 3.90 2.16
CA ILE A 148 -28.15 2.85 1.66
C ILE A 148 -28.63 1.49 2.18
N LYS A 149 -28.56 0.48 1.33
CA LYS A 149 -28.83 -0.90 1.74
C LYS A 149 -27.76 -1.35 2.74
N GLU A 150 -28.13 -1.60 3.99
CA GLU A 150 -27.21 -1.90 5.11
C GLU A 150 -26.25 -3.05 4.81
N SER A 151 -26.72 -4.10 4.12
CA SER A 151 -25.90 -5.27 3.79
C SER A 151 -24.74 -4.99 2.82
N THR A 152 -24.73 -3.85 2.12
CA THR A 152 -23.71 -3.51 1.13
C THR A 152 -22.72 -2.44 1.61
N GLY A 153 -23.15 -1.50 2.47
CA GLY A 153 -22.38 -0.34 2.86
C GLY A 153 -22.05 0.60 1.70
N VAL A 154 -21.09 1.48 1.92
CA VAL A 154 -20.57 2.42 0.91
C VAL A 154 -19.12 2.05 0.59
N HIS A 155 -18.85 1.69 -0.66
CA HIS A 155 -17.52 1.34 -1.15
C HIS A 155 -16.90 2.52 -1.88
N VAL A 156 -15.66 2.84 -1.55
CA VAL A 156 -14.89 3.92 -2.16
C VAL A 156 -13.66 3.35 -2.84
N MET A 157 -13.41 3.80 -4.07
CA MET A 157 -12.23 3.48 -4.85
C MET A 157 -11.53 4.76 -5.30
N ILE A 158 -10.31 4.97 -4.84
CA ILE A 158 -9.42 6.05 -5.24
C ILE A 158 -8.28 5.43 -6.05
N THR A 159 -8.27 5.67 -7.37
CA THR A 159 -7.24 5.15 -8.26
C THR A 159 -5.92 5.89 -8.10
N GLY A 160 -4.83 5.45 -8.74
CA GLY A 160 -3.54 6.14 -8.67
C GLY A 160 -3.60 7.62 -9.10
N GLN A 161 -4.36 7.93 -10.14
CA GLN A 161 -4.61 9.32 -10.53
C GLN A 161 -5.52 10.02 -9.51
N GLY A 162 -6.52 9.33 -8.97
CA GLY A 162 -7.38 9.86 -7.91
C GLY A 162 -6.62 10.14 -6.61
N CYS A 163 -5.63 9.34 -6.25
CA CYS A 163 -4.75 9.60 -5.12
C CYS A 163 -3.96 10.90 -5.30
N LYS A 164 -3.46 11.16 -6.52
CA LYS A 164 -2.77 12.42 -6.85
C LYS A 164 -3.71 13.61 -6.79
N GLU A 165 -4.87 13.52 -7.41
CA GLU A 165 -5.89 14.57 -7.42
C GLU A 165 -6.37 14.91 -6.01
N TYR A 166 -6.69 13.90 -5.22
CA TYR A 166 -7.09 14.07 -3.84
C TYR A 166 -5.99 14.68 -2.98
N SER A 167 -4.72 14.34 -3.24
CA SER A 167 -3.57 14.84 -2.46
C SER A 167 -3.20 16.29 -2.75
N VAL A 168 -3.83 16.96 -3.72
CA VAL A 168 -3.62 18.40 -3.96
C VAL A 168 -4.09 19.22 -2.75
N ASP A 169 -5.29 18.90 -2.24
CA ASP A 169 -5.94 19.69 -1.17
C ASP A 169 -6.13 18.88 0.12
N HIS A 170 -5.90 17.55 0.08
CA HIS A 170 -6.19 16.64 1.18
C HIS A 170 -5.02 15.67 1.43
N SER A 171 -4.91 15.16 2.66
CA SER A 171 -3.93 14.15 3.04
C SER A 171 -4.53 12.74 3.02
N LEU A 172 -3.99 11.84 2.19
CA LEU A 172 -4.36 10.42 2.21
C LEU A 172 -4.02 9.75 3.55
N GLN A 173 -2.97 10.20 4.22
CA GLN A 173 -2.62 9.69 5.55
C GLN A 173 -3.66 10.12 6.59
N ALA A 174 -4.15 11.37 6.53
CA ALA A 174 -5.26 11.82 7.37
C ALA A 174 -6.56 11.06 7.07
N LEU A 175 -6.80 10.69 5.79
CA LEU A 175 -7.92 9.84 5.41
C LEU A 175 -7.82 8.44 6.06
N LEU A 176 -6.63 7.82 6.06
CA LEU A 176 -6.43 6.54 6.76
C LEU A 176 -6.71 6.65 8.27
N TRP A 177 -6.35 7.79 8.89
CA TRP A 177 -6.68 8.07 10.30
C TRP A 177 -8.19 8.15 10.53
N ARG A 178 -8.91 8.93 9.72
CA ARG A 178 -10.38 9.03 9.81
C ARG A 178 -11.06 7.68 9.64
N LEU A 179 -10.61 6.89 8.66
CA LEU A 179 -11.12 5.54 8.41
C LEU A 179 -10.84 4.58 9.55
N SER A 180 -9.67 4.67 10.17
CA SER A 180 -9.32 3.78 11.29
C SER A 180 -10.15 4.05 12.55
N ALA A 181 -10.72 5.24 12.68
CA ALA A 181 -11.65 5.60 13.73
C ALA A 181 -13.08 5.05 13.50
N GLN A 182 -13.40 4.60 12.27
CA GLN A 182 -14.67 3.98 11.95
C GLN A 182 -14.66 2.51 12.35
N VAL A 183 -15.56 2.11 13.23
CA VAL A 183 -15.63 0.74 13.79
C VAL A 183 -15.82 -0.32 12.68
N ARG A 184 -16.54 0.03 11.60
CA ARG A 184 -16.90 -0.88 10.52
C ARG A 184 -16.30 -0.51 9.17
N ALA A 185 -15.12 0.13 9.18
CA ALA A 185 -14.33 0.32 7.95
C ALA A 185 -13.53 -0.93 7.62
N ASN A 186 -13.63 -1.36 6.36
CA ASN A 186 -12.87 -2.49 5.82
C ASN A 186 -12.03 -2.05 4.64
N PHE A 187 -10.73 -2.31 4.68
CA PHE A 187 -9.79 -1.97 3.62
C PHE A 187 -9.69 -3.12 2.62
N SER A 188 -10.19 -2.90 1.41
CA SER A 188 -10.16 -3.91 0.34
C SER A 188 -8.79 -3.96 -0.34
N ARG A 189 -8.17 -2.78 -0.60
CA ARG A 189 -6.88 -2.67 -1.27
C ARG A 189 -6.18 -1.35 -0.93
N ILE A 190 -4.87 -1.44 -0.72
CA ILE A 190 -3.96 -0.29 -0.62
C ILE A 190 -2.70 -0.62 -1.39
N ASP A 191 -2.30 0.25 -2.34
CA ASP A 191 -1.03 0.12 -3.02
C ASP A 191 -0.09 1.21 -2.50
N LEU A 192 1.07 0.79 -2.00
CA LEU A 192 2.16 1.70 -1.66
C LEU A 192 3.23 1.62 -2.74
N ALA A 193 3.66 2.76 -3.22
CA ALA A 193 4.68 2.85 -4.25
C ALA A 193 5.93 3.61 -3.77
N ILE A 194 7.09 3.23 -4.30
CA ILE A 194 8.31 4.02 -4.28
C ILE A 194 8.64 4.41 -5.71
N ASP A 195 8.73 5.69 -5.96
CA ASP A 195 9.23 6.26 -7.20
C ASP A 195 10.73 6.56 -7.09
N ASP A 196 11.49 6.11 -8.08
CA ASP A 196 12.88 6.51 -8.32
C ASP A 196 12.95 7.24 -9.66
N TYR A 197 12.91 8.57 -9.61
CA TYR A 197 12.86 9.43 -10.79
C TYR A 197 14.16 9.48 -11.61
N GLU A 198 15.22 8.87 -11.09
CA GLU A 198 16.51 8.75 -11.78
C GLU A 198 16.92 7.29 -12.01
N SER A 199 16.12 6.33 -11.55
CA SER A 199 16.39 4.88 -11.61
C SER A 199 17.77 4.49 -11.07
N LYS A 200 18.30 5.25 -10.10
CA LYS A 200 19.64 5.03 -9.51
C LYS A 200 19.64 3.88 -8.52
N ILE A 201 18.61 3.78 -7.69
CA ILE A 201 18.47 2.76 -6.65
C ILE A 201 17.57 1.65 -7.15
N ILE A 202 16.35 1.98 -7.63
CA ILE A 202 15.40 1.06 -8.23
C ILE A 202 15.60 1.12 -9.74
N ASN A 203 16.48 0.25 -10.27
CA ASN A 203 16.77 0.20 -11.71
C ASN A 203 16.18 -1.07 -12.30
N TYR A 204 15.22 -0.92 -13.24
CA TYR A 204 14.51 -2.05 -13.85
C TYR A 204 15.46 -3.10 -14.45
N ASP A 205 16.42 -2.68 -15.27
CA ASP A 205 17.31 -3.62 -15.97
C ASP A 205 18.26 -4.36 -15.01
N ARG A 206 18.71 -3.71 -13.95
CA ARG A 206 19.50 -4.35 -12.89
C ARG A 206 18.69 -5.39 -12.15
N ILE A 207 17.45 -5.06 -11.78
CA ILE A 207 16.53 -5.96 -11.09
C ILE A 207 16.21 -7.15 -11.99
N HIS A 208 15.88 -6.89 -13.26
CA HIS A 208 15.59 -7.92 -14.26
C HIS A 208 16.76 -8.90 -14.42
N ARG A 209 17.99 -8.39 -14.68
CA ARG A 209 19.18 -9.24 -14.77
C ARG A 209 19.41 -10.09 -13.52
N SER A 210 19.20 -9.50 -12.33
CA SER A 210 19.33 -10.25 -11.05
C SER A 210 18.26 -11.31 -10.90
N ALA A 211 17.03 -11.06 -11.35
CA ALA A 211 15.93 -12.01 -11.30
C ALA A 211 16.15 -13.17 -12.26
N VAL A 212 16.51 -12.90 -13.52
CA VAL A 212 16.82 -13.92 -14.54
C VAL A 212 17.99 -14.81 -14.10
N ALA A 213 19.03 -14.22 -13.52
CA ALA A 213 20.17 -14.97 -12.97
C ALA A 213 19.84 -15.73 -11.68
N GLY A 214 18.62 -15.57 -11.13
CA GLY A 214 18.23 -16.19 -9.87
C GLY A 214 18.97 -15.63 -8.66
N ASN A 215 19.57 -14.44 -8.74
CA ASN A 215 20.32 -13.79 -7.67
C ASN A 215 19.40 -13.06 -6.67
N PHE A 216 18.41 -13.79 -6.17
CA PHE A 216 17.50 -13.28 -5.15
C PHE A 216 16.88 -14.42 -4.33
N THR A 217 16.31 -14.05 -3.19
CA THR A 217 15.40 -14.89 -2.40
C THR A 217 14.07 -14.20 -2.24
N SER A 218 12.98 -14.96 -2.24
CA SER A 218 11.64 -14.44 -2.11
C SER A 218 10.75 -15.39 -1.29
N ARG A 219 9.76 -14.81 -0.58
CA ARG A 219 8.66 -15.58 0.02
C ARG A 219 7.53 -15.84 -0.98
N TRP A 220 7.53 -15.16 -2.12
CA TRP A 220 6.65 -15.49 -3.24
C TRP A 220 7.28 -16.63 -4.04
N SER A 221 6.47 -17.60 -4.42
CA SER A 221 6.93 -18.81 -5.09
C SER A 221 7.25 -18.61 -6.56
N LYS A 222 6.77 -17.51 -7.16
CA LYS A 222 7.00 -17.20 -8.58
C LYS A 222 7.17 -15.71 -8.79
N TRP A 223 7.77 -15.38 -9.93
CA TRP A 223 7.74 -14.07 -10.53
C TRP A 223 7.40 -14.20 -12.01
N ASP A 224 6.75 -13.16 -12.56
CA ASP A 224 6.31 -13.10 -13.95
C ASP A 224 6.83 -11.79 -14.57
N GLU A 225 7.05 -11.78 -15.88
CA GLU A 225 7.42 -10.59 -16.65
C GLU A 225 6.37 -10.36 -17.74
N ILE A 226 5.94 -9.11 -17.89
CA ILE A 226 5.06 -8.68 -18.98
C ILE A 226 5.75 -7.54 -19.73
N ASN A 227 6.01 -7.76 -21.02
CA ASN A 227 6.60 -6.79 -21.91
C ASN A 227 5.61 -6.46 -23.03
N SER A 228 5.20 -5.21 -23.13
CA SER A 228 4.39 -4.68 -24.24
C SER A 228 5.31 -4.05 -25.25
N ARG A 229 5.12 -4.38 -26.55
CA ARG A 229 5.92 -3.82 -27.65
C ARG A 229 5.03 -3.26 -28.72
N GLN A 230 5.53 -2.25 -29.40
CA GLN A 230 4.92 -1.69 -30.61
C GLN A 230 5.10 -2.67 -31.76
N SER A 231 4.01 -3.01 -32.43
CA SER A 231 4.03 -4.03 -33.50
C SER A 231 4.90 -3.63 -34.71
N SER A 232 4.95 -2.33 -35.01
CA SER A 232 5.67 -1.82 -36.20
C SER A 232 7.19 -1.69 -35.99
N THR A 233 7.64 -1.36 -34.77
CA THR A 233 9.06 -1.04 -34.47
C THR A 233 9.72 -2.05 -33.55
N GLY A 234 8.94 -2.84 -32.82
CA GLY A 234 9.45 -3.72 -31.76
C GLY A 234 9.89 -3.00 -30.48
N GLU A 235 9.75 -1.68 -30.41
CA GLU A 235 10.11 -0.89 -29.24
C GLU A 235 9.22 -1.22 -28.04
N PHE A 236 9.77 -1.08 -26.83
CA PHE A 236 9.01 -1.29 -25.62
C PHE A 236 8.01 -0.15 -25.37
N LEU A 237 6.74 -0.52 -25.21
CA LEU A 237 5.67 0.35 -24.74
C LEU A 237 5.48 0.23 -23.21
N GLY A 238 5.87 -0.90 -22.62
CA GLY A 238 5.80 -1.14 -21.19
C GLY A 238 6.59 -2.37 -20.79
N ARG A 239 7.18 -2.33 -19.60
CA ARG A 239 7.95 -3.44 -19.02
C ARG A 239 7.61 -3.55 -17.54
N THR A 240 7.08 -4.69 -17.10
CA THR A 240 6.65 -4.91 -15.71
C THR A 240 7.08 -6.28 -15.23
N MET A 241 7.69 -6.34 -14.05
CA MET A 241 7.93 -7.57 -13.30
C MET A 241 6.96 -7.67 -12.13
N TYR A 242 6.41 -8.84 -11.92
CA TYR A 242 5.53 -9.18 -10.79
C TYR A 242 6.20 -10.24 -9.93
N PHE A 243 6.41 -9.97 -8.65
CA PHE A 243 6.82 -10.96 -7.67
C PHE A 243 5.61 -11.36 -6.84
N GLY A 244 5.20 -12.63 -6.97
CA GLY A 244 3.96 -13.17 -6.44
C GLY A 244 2.80 -13.15 -7.44
N SER A 245 1.71 -13.81 -7.10
CA SER A 245 0.51 -13.84 -7.93
C SER A 245 -0.27 -12.53 -7.79
N GLN A 246 -0.72 -11.97 -8.91
CA GLN A 246 -1.59 -10.78 -8.92
C GLN A 246 -2.95 -11.02 -8.24
N ALA A 247 -3.37 -12.28 -8.06
CA ALA A 247 -4.56 -12.66 -7.32
C ALA A 247 -4.34 -12.78 -5.81
N SER A 248 -3.08 -12.73 -5.33
CA SER A 248 -2.77 -12.86 -3.90
C SER A 248 -3.08 -11.59 -3.10
N ASP A 249 -3.19 -11.74 -1.78
CA ASP A 249 -3.44 -10.61 -0.89
C ASP A 249 -2.23 -9.69 -0.71
N LEU A 250 -1.04 -10.12 -1.19
CA LEU A 250 0.18 -9.32 -1.22
C LEU A 250 1.06 -9.75 -2.39
N PHE A 251 1.41 -8.80 -3.25
CA PHE A 251 2.42 -8.99 -4.30
C PHE A 251 3.16 -7.68 -4.58
N CYS A 252 4.30 -7.80 -5.25
CA CYS A 252 5.10 -6.66 -5.67
C CYS A 252 5.10 -6.57 -7.19
N ARG A 253 4.99 -5.34 -7.73
CA ARG A 253 5.26 -5.04 -9.13
C ARG A 253 6.34 -3.97 -9.24
N ILE A 254 7.23 -4.15 -10.22
CA ILE A 254 8.31 -3.23 -10.52
C ILE A 254 8.26 -2.95 -12.01
N TYR A 255 8.19 -1.68 -12.40
CA TYR A 255 8.02 -1.34 -13.80
C TYR A 255 8.69 -0.04 -14.21
N ASP A 256 8.95 0.06 -15.52
CA ASP A 256 9.45 1.27 -16.16
C ASP A 256 8.31 2.29 -16.28
N LYS A 257 8.27 3.22 -15.34
CA LYS A 257 7.24 4.27 -15.29
C LYS A 257 7.44 5.32 -16.40
N THR A 258 8.66 5.47 -16.92
CA THR A 258 8.93 6.34 -18.06
C THR A 258 8.20 5.86 -19.30
N LEU A 259 8.26 4.54 -19.60
CA LEU A 259 7.54 3.95 -20.74
C LEU A 259 6.03 4.07 -20.58
N GLU A 260 5.51 3.73 -19.41
CA GLU A 260 4.07 3.86 -19.12
C GLU A 260 3.58 5.29 -19.34
N ARG A 261 4.35 6.30 -18.89
CA ARG A 261 3.97 7.70 -19.04
C ARG A 261 4.04 8.17 -20.50
N LYS A 262 5.02 7.73 -21.27
CA LYS A 262 5.12 8.06 -22.69
C LYS A 262 3.90 7.59 -23.49
N VAL A 263 3.31 6.47 -23.10
CA VAL A 263 2.12 5.92 -23.78
C VAL A 263 0.83 6.58 -23.31
N ASN A 264 0.72 6.89 -22.00
CA ASN A 264 -0.55 7.25 -21.36
C ASN A 264 -0.68 8.74 -21.01
N SER A 265 0.29 9.59 -21.34
CA SER A 265 0.32 10.97 -20.92
C SER A 265 0.61 11.91 -22.08
N GLU A 266 -0.19 12.99 -22.16
CA GLU A 266 0.07 14.14 -23.04
C GLU A 266 1.14 15.10 -22.45
N GLN A 267 1.73 14.75 -21.31
CA GLN A 267 2.73 15.58 -20.65
C GLN A 267 4.03 15.62 -21.45
N THR A 268 4.50 16.83 -21.73
CA THR A 268 5.73 17.11 -22.50
C THR A 268 7.03 16.85 -21.71
N GLU A 269 6.97 16.90 -20.38
CA GLU A 269 8.13 16.68 -19.51
C GLU A 269 7.99 15.38 -18.70
N ILE A 270 8.54 14.30 -19.26
CA ILE A 270 8.62 13.00 -18.57
C ILE A 270 10.08 12.79 -18.12
N PRO A 271 10.34 12.37 -16.87
CA PRO A 271 11.68 12.03 -16.42
C PRO A 271 12.35 11.03 -17.36
N LYS A 272 13.65 11.24 -17.66
CA LYS A 272 14.41 10.38 -18.59
C LYS A 272 14.50 8.94 -18.13
N ALA A 273 14.53 8.73 -16.81
CA ALA A 273 14.58 7.43 -16.19
C ALA A 273 13.74 7.45 -14.92
N TRP A 274 12.62 6.72 -14.93
CA TRP A 274 11.70 6.62 -13.79
C TRP A 274 11.28 5.17 -13.63
N THR A 275 11.70 4.56 -12.52
CA THR A 275 11.28 3.22 -12.14
C THR A 275 10.39 3.30 -10.91
N ARG A 276 9.26 2.60 -10.93
CA ARG A 276 8.36 2.47 -9.78
C ARG A 276 8.36 1.04 -9.25
N LEU A 277 8.41 0.92 -7.95
CA LEU A 277 8.18 -0.31 -7.21
C LEU A 277 6.91 -0.14 -6.38
N GLU A 278 5.97 -1.05 -6.53
CA GLU A 278 4.70 -1.06 -5.81
C GLU A 278 4.49 -2.35 -5.03
N LEU A 279 3.97 -2.21 -3.83
CA LEU A 279 3.41 -3.31 -3.05
C LEU A 279 1.89 -3.15 -2.99
N VAL A 280 1.19 -4.15 -3.49
CA VAL A 280 -0.27 -4.24 -3.45
C VAL A 280 -0.70 -5.04 -2.24
N TYR A 281 -1.41 -4.40 -1.32
CA TYR A 281 -1.94 -5.01 -0.10
C TYR A 281 -3.45 -5.14 -0.24
N ARG A 282 -3.99 -6.33 0.02
CA ARG A 282 -5.43 -6.60 -0.03
C ARG A 282 -5.93 -7.21 1.27
N LYS A 283 -7.22 -7.03 1.56
CA LYS A 283 -7.93 -7.65 2.68
C LYS A 283 -7.16 -7.50 4.01
N ASP A 284 -6.89 -8.61 4.70
CA ASP A 284 -6.17 -8.63 5.98
C ASP A 284 -4.80 -7.94 5.92
N ARG A 285 -4.13 -7.97 4.76
CA ARG A 285 -2.84 -7.28 4.58
C ARG A 285 -3.01 -5.77 4.55
N ALA A 286 -4.05 -5.27 3.88
CA ALA A 286 -4.37 -3.85 3.86
C ALA A 286 -4.78 -3.36 5.26
N LYS A 287 -5.62 -4.11 5.97
CA LYS A 287 -5.98 -3.81 7.36
C LYS A 287 -4.76 -3.73 8.26
N LYS A 288 -3.85 -4.71 8.17
CA LYS A 288 -2.62 -4.74 8.99
C LYS A 288 -1.65 -3.60 8.65
N LEU A 289 -1.58 -3.21 7.37
CA LEU A 289 -0.83 -2.03 6.95
C LEU A 289 -1.35 -0.78 7.68
N VAL A 290 -2.67 -0.54 7.66
CA VAL A 290 -3.28 0.61 8.32
C VAL A 290 -3.03 0.58 9.83
N GLU A 291 -3.13 -0.58 10.47
CA GLU A 291 -2.78 -0.72 11.90
C GLU A 291 -1.35 -0.28 12.19
N HIS A 292 -0.38 -0.65 11.34
CA HIS A 292 1.02 -0.23 11.51
C HIS A 292 1.22 1.27 11.29
N VAL A 293 0.50 1.86 10.31
CA VAL A 293 0.61 3.29 10.01
C VAL A 293 -0.07 4.13 11.08
N VAL A 294 -1.27 3.73 11.50
CA VAL A 294 -2.10 4.53 12.40
C VAL A 294 -1.78 4.24 13.87
N LYS A 295 -1.90 2.98 14.30
CA LYS A 295 -1.68 2.58 15.70
C LYS A 295 -0.21 2.46 16.07
N GLY A 296 0.63 2.04 15.12
CA GLY A 296 2.06 1.88 15.30
C GLY A 296 2.86 3.13 14.96
N GLU A 297 2.20 4.22 14.54
CA GLU A 297 2.80 5.51 14.16
C GLU A 297 3.99 5.38 13.19
N LYS A 298 3.95 4.33 12.34
CA LYS A 298 5.04 4.06 11.39
C LYS A 298 4.83 4.83 10.08
N PRO A 299 5.83 5.56 9.58
CA PRO A 299 5.75 6.18 8.26
C PRO A 299 5.47 5.14 7.16
N LEU A 300 4.75 5.53 6.12
CA LEU A 300 4.43 4.66 4.97
C LEU A 300 5.67 3.99 4.38
N GLY A 301 6.77 4.76 4.24
CA GLY A 301 8.04 4.23 3.74
C GLY A 301 8.65 3.17 4.64
N HIS A 302 8.46 3.24 5.95
CA HIS A 302 8.91 2.22 6.89
C HIS A 302 8.11 0.92 6.70
N VAL A 303 6.78 1.03 6.60
CA VAL A 303 5.90 -0.14 6.38
C VAL A 303 6.23 -0.83 5.06
N LEU A 304 6.40 -0.08 3.98
CA LEU A 304 6.74 -0.61 2.66
C LEU A 304 8.10 -1.33 2.68
N ARG A 305 9.16 -0.65 3.17
CA ARG A 305 10.52 -1.21 3.22
C ARG A 305 10.63 -2.42 4.16
N GLY A 306 9.95 -2.38 5.29
CA GLY A 306 9.89 -3.51 6.23
C GLY A 306 9.18 -4.74 5.61
N THR A 307 8.14 -4.50 4.81
CA THR A 307 7.48 -5.55 4.03
C THR A 307 8.42 -6.12 2.97
N LEU A 308 9.09 -5.25 2.20
CA LEU A 308 10.07 -5.68 1.19
C LEU A 308 11.20 -6.50 1.82
N ARG A 309 11.77 -6.05 2.92
CA ARG A 309 12.84 -6.77 3.64
C ARG A 309 12.45 -8.20 3.97
N ARG A 310 11.19 -8.41 4.34
CA ARG A 310 10.64 -9.73 4.67
C ARG A 310 10.38 -10.59 3.44
N TYR A 311 9.93 -9.99 2.33
CA TYR A 311 9.39 -10.74 1.19
C TYR A 311 10.34 -10.92 0.03
N LEU A 312 11.27 -9.98 -0.18
CA LEU A 312 12.15 -9.96 -1.36
C LEU A 312 13.55 -9.48 -0.98
N ARG A 313 14.57 -10.22 -1.38
CA ARG A 313 15.96 -9.87 -1.13
C ARG A 313 16.82 -10.19 -2.35
N PHE A 314 17.35 -9.17 -3.00
CA PHE A 314 18.36 -9.32 -4.05
C PHE A 314 19.75 -9.52 -3.46
N LEU A 315 20.56 -10.36 -4.10
CA LEU A 315 21.80 -10.91 -3.57
C LEU A 315 22.99 -10.57 -4.45
N LEU A 316 24.16 -10.49 -3.82
CA LEU A 316 25.44 -10.59 -4.51
C LEU A 316 25.76 -12.07 -4.71
N PRO A 317 26.13 -12.51 -5.94
CA PRO A 317 26.52 -13.89 -6.20
C PRO A 317 27.66 -14.34 -5.26
N SER A 318 27.57 -15.57 -4.78
CA SER A 318 28.54 -16.19 -3.90
C SER A 318 28.73 -17.67 -4.32
N THR A 319 29.83 -18.27 -3.91
CA THR A 319 30.12 -19.69 -4.12
C THR A 319 29.38 -20.61 -3.13
N ASP A 320 28.77 -20.06 -2.08
CA ASP A 320 27.96 -20.85 -1.13
C ASP A 320 26.72 -21.40 -1.82
N GLN A 321 26.45 -22.68 -1.67
CA GLN A 321 25.26 -23.33 -2.26
C GLN A 321 23.96 -22.83 -1.62
N ASN A 322 23.99 -22.35 -0.38
CA ASN A 322 22.81 -21.84 0.30
C ASN A 322 22.65 -20.32 0.11
N LYS A 323 21.74 -19.93 -0.79
CA LYS A 323 21.44 -18.51 -1.08
C LYS A 323 21.01 -17.71 0.15
N SER A 324 20.54 -18.33 1.23
CA SER A 324 20.17 -17.59 2.45
C SER A 324 21.39 -16.90 3.10
N ARG A 325 22.60 -17.44 2.87
CA ARG A 325 23.87 -16.91 3.37
C ARG A 325 24.53 -15.88 2.44
N TRP A 326 24.05 -15.76 1.20
CA TRP A 326 24.61 -14.79 0.26
C TRP A 326 24.42 -13.37 0.76
N PRO A 327 25.38 -12.48 0.57
CA PRO A 327 25.24 -11.09 0.98
C PRO A 327 24.10 -10.41 0.19
N THR A 328 23.38 -9.52 0.85
CA THR A 328 22.37 -8.69 0.16
C THR A 328 23.09 -7.68 -0.74
N ALA A 329 22.57 -7.48 -1.93
CA ALA A 329 23.11 -6.50 -2.86
C ALA A 329 23.09 -5.08 -2.26
N ASN A 330 24.20 -4.33 -2.39
CA ASN A 330 24.36 -3.02 -1.78
C ASN A 330 23.26 -2.03 -2.15
N TRP A 331 22.85 -2.02 -3.42
CA TRP A 331 21.76 -1.15 -3.90
C TRP A 331 20.40 -1.51 -3.27
N TRP A 332 20.16 -2.80 -2.97
CA TRP A 332 18.96 -3.24 -2.28
C TRP A 332 19.00 -2.86 -0.78
N ASN A 333 20.15 -2.98 -0.16
CA ASN A 333 20.35 -2.49 1.20
C ASN A 333 20.14 -0.97 1.31
N LEU A 334 20.58 -0.19 0.31
CA LEU A 334 20.29 1.24 0.26
C LEU A 334 18.78 1.53 0.19
N LEU A 335 18.03 0.79 -0.64
CA LEU A 335 16.57 0.93 -0.70
C LEU A 335 15.92 0.62 0.65
N LEU A 336 16.35 -0.45 1.32
CA LEU A 336 15.75 -0.90 2.58
C LEU A 336 16.13 -0.05 3.80
N SER A 337 17.23 0.70 3.76
CA SER A 337 17.58 1.73 4.76
C SER A 337 17.57 1.29 6.22
N ASN A 338 18.10 0.11 6.55
CA ASN A 338 18.13 -0.42 7.91
C ASN A 338 16.75 -0.54 8.63
N VAL A 339 15.64 -0.51 7.88
CA VAL A 339 14.31 -0.76 8.43
C VAL A 339 14.18 -2.23 8.83
N GLU A 340 13.60 -2.50 9.99
CA GLU A 340 13.33 -3.86 10.45
C GLU A 340 12.29 -4.59 9.58
N GLU A 341 12.31 -5.92 9.60
CA GLU A 341 11.28 -6.74 8.93
C GLU A 341 9.92 -6.50 9.55
N LEU A 342 8.90 -6.31 8.70
CA LEU A 342 7.54 -6.12 9.13
C LEU A 342 6.68 -7.35 8.85
N GLN A 343 6.06 -7.88 9.89
CA GLN A 343 5.10 -8.96 9.78
C GLN A 343 3.69 -8.41 9.57
N LEU A 344 3.09 -8.75 8.43
CA LEU A 344 1.69 -8.42 8.12
C LEU A 344 0.75 -9.61 8.34
N THR A 345 1.16 -10.57 9.17
CA THR A 345 0.35 -11.75 9.47
C THR A 345 -0.68 -11.40 10.54
N ILE A 346 -1.94 -11.53 10.23
CA ILE A 346 -3.03 -11.53 11.20
C ILE A 346 -3.22 -12.98 11.63
N LYS A 347 -3.19 -13.25 12.93
CA LYS A 347 -3.72 -14.52 13.44
C LYS A 347 -5.21 -14.50 13.12
N LYS A 348 -5.64 -15.35 12.20
CA LYS A 348 -7.07 -15.54 11.97
C LYS A 348 -7.61 -16.29 13.19
N GLU A 349 -8.51 -15.66 13.89
CA GLU A 349 -9.31 -16.37 14.89
C GLU A 349 -10.09 -17.48 14.18
N PRO A 350 -10.27 -18.65 14.83
CA PRO A 350 -11.14 -19.67 14.29
C PRO A 350 -12.52 -19.07 14.01
N LYS A 351 -13.09 -19.35 12.86
CA LYS A 351 -14.46 -18.92 12.57
C LYS A 351 -15.40 -19.63 13.54
N SER A 352 -16.25 -18.88 14.20
CA SER A 352 -17.29 -19.43 15.05
C SER A 352 -18.41 -20.11 14.22
N ILE A 353 -19.28 -20.87 14.87
CA ILE A 353 -20.46 -21.46 14.19
C ILE A 353 -21.38 -20.34 13.72
N GLU A 354 -21.52 -19.26 14.47
CA GLU A 354 -22.31 -18.07 14.11
C GLU A 354 -21.76 -17.41 12.84
N ASP A 355 -20.43 -17.24 12.72
CA ASP A 355 -19.80 -16.72 11.52
C ASP A 355 -20.05 -17.61 10.30
N MET A 356 -20.00 -18.94 10.48
CA MET A 356 -20.30 -19.89 9.43
C MET A 356 -21.77 -19.83 9.01
N THR A 357 -22.67 -19.72 9.98
CA THR A 357 -24.12 -19.59 9.74
C THR A 357 -24.41 -18.29 8.98
N ALA A 358 -23.87 -17.16 9.44
CA ALA A 358 -24.04 -15.88 8.76
C ALA A 358 -23.45 -15.88 7.33
N TRP A 359 -22.37 -16.62 7.10
CA TRP A 359 -21.81 -16.78 5.77
C TRP A 359 -22.70 -17.63 4.85
N VAL A 360 -23.23 -18.77 5.36
CA VAL A 360 -24.18 -19.62 4.61
C VAL A 360 -25.43 -18.82 4.24
N ASP A 361 -25.98 -18.07 5.20
CA ASP A 361 -27.15 -17.24 4.98
C ASP A 361 -26.91 -16.22 3.85
N ARG A 362 -25.83 -15.44 3.92
CA ARG A 362 -25.56 -14.39 2.92
C ARG A 362 -25.13 -14.93 1.55
N GLN A 363 -24.30 -15.99 1.50
CA GLN A 363 -23.63 -16.42 0.27
C GLN A 363 -24.24 -17.65 -0.38
N ILE A 364 -24.84 -18.54 0.42
CA ILE A 364 -25.28 -19.86 -0.03
C ILE A 364 -26.80 -19.94 -0.10
N SER A 365 -27.53 -19.26 0.79
CA SER A 365 -29.00 -19.36 0.86
C SER A 365 -29.72 -19.05 -0.48
N PRO A 366 -29.32 -18.03 -1.28
CA PRO A 366 -29.96 -17.80 -2.58
C PRO A 366 -29.77 -18.98 -3.55
N THR A 367 -28.59 -19.59 -3.55
CA THR A 367 -28.28 -20.76 -4.38
C THR A 367 -29.09 -21.98 -3.95
N ILE A 368 -29.20 -22.23 -2.65
CA ILE A 368 -30.03 -23.30 -2.08
C ILE A 368 -31.48 -23.08 -2.48
N ALA A 369 -32.01 -21.87 -2.30
CA ALA A 369 -33.39 -21.53 -2.65
C ALA A 369 -33.68 -21.74 -4.15
N ALA A 370 -32.76 -21.37 -5.04
CA ALA A 370 -32.90 -21.58 -6.48
C ALA A 370 -32.93 -23.06 -6.84
N ILE A 371 -32.07 -23.90 -6.26
CA ILE A 371 -32.06 -25.35 -6.50
C ILE A 371 -33.35 -25.98 -5.97
N MET A 372 -33.76 -25.61 -4.78
CA MET A 372 -35.01 -26.12 -4.19
C MET A 372 -36.22 -25.80 -5.04
N LYS A 373 -36.28 -24.55 -5.55
CA LYS A 373 -37.39 -24.14 -6.44
C LYS A 373 -37.36 -24.92 -7.76
N ALA A 374 -36.16 -25.18 -8.31
CA ALA A 374 -36.00 -25.96 -9.55
C ALA A 374 -36.34 -27.45 -9.38
N GLN A 375 -36.22 -27.97 -8.17
CA GLN A 375 -36.51 -29.36 -7.82
C GLN A 375 -37.88 -29.51 -7.11
N GLU A 376 -38.77 -28.57 -7.29
CA GLU A 376 -40.14 -28.61 -6.76
C GLU A 376 -40.24 -28.88 -5.25
N GLY A 377 -39.19 -28.45 -4.47
CA GLY A 377 -39.14 -28.63 -3.04
C GLY A 377 -38.46 -29.91 -2.57
N ASP A 378 -37.93 -30.77 -3.44
CA ASP A 378 -37.18 -31.95 -3.02
C ASP A 378 -35.90 -31.57 -2.28
N MET A 379 -35.79 -32.07 -1.04
CA MET A 379 -34.64 -31.82 -0.13
C MET A 379 -33.58 -32.94 -0.17
N SER A 380 -33.82 -33.98 -0.95
CA SER A 380 -32.94 -35.18 -0.96
C SER A 380 -31.49 -34.85 -1.37
N TRP A 381 -31.31 -33.93 -2.31
CA TRP A 381 -30.01 -33.47 -2.76
C TRP A 381 -29.23 -32.69 -1.65
N LEU A 382 -29.94 -31.85 -0.88
CA LEU A 382 -29.33 -31.09 0.21
C LEU A 382 -28.81 -32.03 1.28
N ARG A 383 -29.60 -33.06 1.65
CA ARG A 383 -29.16 -34.12 2.59
C ARG A 383 -27.91 -34.83 2.07
N LYS A 384 -27.82 -35.14 0.78
CA LYS A 384 -26.63 -35.74 0.17
C LYS A 384 -25.41 -34.83 0.27
N ILE A 385 -25.56 -33.51 0.06
CA ILE A 385 -24.47 -32.56 0.19
C ILE A 385 -23.99 -32.45 1.63
N ILE A 386 -24.90 -32.40 2.61
CA ILE A 386 -24.55 -32.37 4.03
C ILE A 386 -23.80 -33.62 4.43
N LEU A 387 -24.24 -34.81 4.03
CA LEU A 387 -23.56 -36.07 4.30
C LEU A 387 -22.17 -36.12 3.67
N LYS A 388 -22.00 -35.65 2.43
CA LYS A 388 -20.66 -35.48 1.83
C LYS A 388 -19.81 -34.43 2.56
N GLY A 389 -20.42 -33.40 3.10
CA GLY A 389 -19.74 -32.37 3.88
C GLY A 389 -19.20 -32.90 5.20
N SER A 390 -19.98 -33.74 5.90
CA SER A 390 -19.59 -34.29 7.20
C SER A 390 -18.30 -35.12 7.14
N THR A 391 -18.04 -35.80 6.02
CA THR A 391 -16.78 -36.58 5.83
C THR A 391 -15.55 -35.70 5.55
N ARG A 392 -15.74 -34.39 5.34
CA ARG A 392 -14.70 -33.41 5.02
C ARG A 392 -14.49 -32.38 6.12
N LEU A 393 -15.01 -32.63 7.32
CA LEU A 393 -14.76 -31.76 8.46
C LEU A 393 -13.27 -31.77 8.80
N THR A 394 -12.72 -30.58 8.98
CA THR A 394 -11.33 -30.40 9.43
C THR A 394 -11.29 -30.13 10.93
N GLN A 395 -10.09 -30.23 11.55
CA GLN A 395 -9.92 -29.93 12.98
C GLN A 395 -10.51 -28.56 13.34
N LYS A 396 -10.36 -27.54 12.48
CA LYS A 396 -10.96 -26.22 12.72
C LYS A 396 -12.48 -26.23 12.84
N HIS A 397 -13.16 -27.08 12.07
CA HIS A 397 -14.62 -27.24 12.20
C HIS A 397 -14.99 -27.94 13.48
N LEU A 398 -14.22 -28.95 13.90
CA LEU A 398 -14.45 -29.68 15.15
C LEU A 398 -14.21 -28.79 16.37
N ASP A 399 -13.17 -27.96 16.34
CA ASP A 399 -12.88 -26.96 17.39
C ASP A 399 -14.02 -25.95 17.52
N ALA A 400 -14.54 -25.42 16.39
CA ALA A 400 -15.67 -24.50 16.40
C ALA A 400 -16.96 -25.13 16.96
N ILE A 401 -17.22 -26.39 16.59
CA ILE A 401 -18.35 -27.16 17.11
C ILE A 401 -18.21 -27.37 18.62
N SER A 402 -17.02 -27.71 19.11
CA SER A 402 -16.75 -27.90 20.53
C SER A 402 -16.96 -26.61 21.33
N MET A 403 -16.45 -25.49 20.83
CA MET A 403 -16.64 -24.17 21.45
C MET A 403 -18.12 -23.78 21.52
N TYR A 404 -18.85 -23.96 20.43
CA TYR A 404 -20.29 -23.67 20.38
C TYR A 404 -21.10 -24.49 21.38
N LYS A 405 -20.84 -25.80 21.46
CA LYS A 405 -21.50 -26.68 22.43
C LYS A 405 -21.13 -26.37 23.88
N GLY A 406 -19.88 -25.90 24.11
CA GLY A 406 -19.44 -25.48 25.46
C GLY A 406 -20.07 -24.17 25.93
N SER A 407 -20.40 -23.25 25.00
CA SER A 407 -21.07 -21.97 25.31
C SER A 407 -22.58 -22.14 25.60
N VAL A 408 -23.22 -23.16 25.01
CA VAL A 408 -24.69 -23.41 25.22
C VAL A 408 -25.00 -24.13 26.52
N VAL A 409 -24.00 -24.62 27.26
CA VAL A 409 -24.21 -25.34 28.55
C VAL A 409 -24.27 -24.39 29.75
N TYR A 410 -24.14 -23.09 29.59
CA TYR A 410 -24.13 -22.09 30.69
C TYR A 410 -25.30 -21.07 30.65
N ASP A 411 -26.36 -21.36 29.89
CA ASP A 411 -27.66 -20.69 29.95
C ASP A 411 -28.71 -21.73 30.54
#